data_d20ba5332bff2f639a3db498d01cb296
#
_entry.id   d20ba5332bff2f639a3db498d01cb296
#
_cell.length_a   1.000
_cell.length_b   1.000
_cell.length_c   1.000
_cell.angle_alpha   90.00
_cell.angle_beta   90.00
_cell.angle_gamma   90.00
#
_symmetry.space_group_name_H-M   'P 1'
#
loop_
_entity.id
_entity.type
_entity.pdbx_description
1 polymer ?
#
loop_
_entity_poly.entity_id
_entity_poly.type
_entity_poly.pdbx_seq_one_letter_code
_entity_poly.pdbx_strand_id
1 'polypeptide(L)'
;MDIQLKRGILDVCVLAALRRGDSYGYQIVKEIQPYIAISESTLYPILRRLEEVGQLTVYSVEHSGRLRKYYRITPAGLARLNAFAQEWKEMMRIYQFAIGGK
;
A
#
# COMPACT_ATOMS: atom_id res chain seq x y z
N MET A 1 -11.30 -8.64 -10.67
CA MET A 1 -11.47 -7.75 -9.51
C MET A 1 -11.91 -6.38 -9.97
N ASP A 2 -12.86 -5.81 -9.30
CA ASP A 2 -13.34 -4.46 -9.60
C ASP A 2 -12.20 -3.43 -9.55
N ILE A 3 -12.21 -2.46 -10.46
CA ILE A 3 -11.14 -1.46 -10.55
C ILE A 3 -11.02 -0.63 -9.26
N GLN A 4 -12.16 -0.21 -8.69
CA GLN A 4 -12.13 0.59 -7.48
C GLN A 4 -11.61 -0.21 -6.28
N LEU A 5 -12.04 -1.47 -6.19
CA LEU A 5 -11.55 -2.37 -5.15
C LEU A 5 -10.06 -2.61 -5.29
N LYS A 6 -9.59 -2.86 -6.51
CA LYS A 6 -8.18 -3.11 -6.77
C LYS A 6 -7.33 -1.90 -6.41
N ARG A 7 -7.82 -0.68 -6.72
CA ARG A 7 -7.10 0.54 -6.38
C ARG A 7 -6.92 0.67 -4.86
N GLY A 8 -7.99 0.43 -4.10
CA GLY A 8 -7.90 0.49 -2.64
C GLY A 8 -6.96 -0.55 -2.06
N ILE A 9 -6.98 -1.75 -2.63
CA ILE A 9 -6.09 -2.83 -2.20
C ILE A 9 -4.64 -2.49 -2.51
N LEU A 10 -4.35 -1.90 -3.67
CA LEU A 10 -2.99 -1.50 -4.02
C LEU A 10 -2.47 -0.42 -3.07
N ASP A 11 -3.30 0.56 -2.72
CA ASP A 11 -2.92 1.58 -1.74
C ASP A 11 -2.52 0.92 -0.42
N VAL A 12 -3.33 -0.02 0.05
CA VAL A 12 -3.06 -0.73 1.31
C VAL A 12 -1.78 -1.55 1.22
N CYS A 13 -1.53 -2.21 0.09
CA CYS A 13 -0.30 -2.97 -0.10
C CYS A 13 0.93 -2.08 -0.03
N VAL A 14 0.88 -0.90 -0.63
CA VAL A 14 1.98 0.06 -0.58
C VAL A 14 2.23 0.50 0.86
N LEU A 15 1.18 0.87 1.57
CA LEU A 15 1.31 1.28 2.97
C LEU A 15 1.84 0.14 3.84
N ALA A 16 1.40 -1.09 3.59
CA ALA A 16 1.87 -2.26 4.34
C ALA A 16 3.36 -2.50 4.10
N ALA A 17 3.82 -2.34 2.87
CA ALA A 17 5.25 -2.47 2.57
C ALA A 17 6.06 -1.42 3.34
N LEU A 18 5.54 -0.19 3.43
CA LEU A 18 6.23 0.89 4.14
C LEU A 18 6.16 0.74 5.66
N ARG A 19 5.15 0.04 6.19
CA ARG A 19 5.07 -0.21 7.62
C ARG A 19 6.26 -1.03 8.12
N ARG A 20 6.82 -1.87 7.26
CA ARG A 20 7.98 -2.69 7.61
C ARG A 20 9.27 -1.87 7.68
N GLY A 21 9.28 -0.69 7.09
CA GLY A 21 10.43 0.19 7.04
C GLY A 21 10.38 1.06 5.80
N ASP A 22 11.17 2.13 5.83
CA ASP A 22 11.27 3.01 4.68
C ASP A 22 11.76 2.22 3.48
N SER A 23 11.27 2.57 2.28
CA SER A 23 11.59 1.80 1.09
C SER A 23 11.57 2.70 -0.15
N TYR A 24 11.95 2.14 -1.28
CA TYR A 24 11.99 2.86 -2.55
C TYR A 24 11.22 2.06 -3.61
N GLY A 25 10.91 2.73 -4.72
CA GLY A 25 9.96 2.18 -5.69
C GLY A 25 10.23 0.76 -6.14
N TYR A 26 11.46 0.47 -6.57
CA TYR A 26 11.80 -0.87 -7.04
C TYR A 26 11.57 -1.94 -5.96
N GLN A 27 11.98 -1.65 -4.73
CA GLN A 27 11.83 -2.59 -3.62
C GLN A 27 10.35 -2.79 -3.28
N ILE A 28 9.57 -1.71 -3.28
CA ILE A 28 8.13 -1.79 -3.01
C ILE A 28 7.46 -2.70 -4.04
N VAL A 29 7.76 -2.54 -5.32
CA VAL A 29 7.21 -3.39 -6.37
C VAL A 29 7.58 -4.85 -6.12
N LYS A 30 8.84 -5.12 -5.81
CA LYS A 30 9.30 -6.49 -5.55
C LYS A 30 8.54 -7.15 -4.42
N GLU A 31 8.23 -6.39 -3.37
CA GLU A 31 7.55 -6.95 -2.20
C GLU A 31 6.07 -7.22 -2.47
N ILE A 32 5.45 -6.42 -3.32
CA ILE A 32 4.01 -6.53 -3.59
C ILE A 32 3.71 -7.56 -4.69
N GLN A 33 4.57 -7.67 -5.69
CA GLN A 33 4.32 -8.51 -6.86
C GLN A 33 3.91 -9.95 -6.56
N PRO A 34 4.45 -10.63 -5.52
CA PRO A 34 4.00 -12.00 -5.23
C PRO A 34 2.52 -12.12 -4.89
N TYR A 35 1.89 -11.02 -4.48
CA TYR A 35 0.50 -11.03 -4.01
C TYR A 35 -0.47 -10.43 -5.00
N ILE A 36 -0.05 -9.37 -5.70
CA ILE A 36 -0.90 -8.70 -6.66
C ILE A 36 -0.02 -8.04 -7.71
N ALA A 37 -0.40 -8.17 -8.98
CA ALA A 37 0.38 -7.63 -10.09
C ALA A 37 0.49 -6.11 -9.99
N ILE A 38 1.72 -5.59 -10.08
CA ILE A 38 1.99 -4.17 -10.04
C ILE A 38 3.30 -3.91 -10.79
N SER A 39 3.38 -2.77 -11.46
CA SER A 39 4.59 -2.29 -12.11
C SER A 39 4.99 -0.95 -11.52
N GLU A 40 6.21 -0.49 -11.82
CA GLU A 40 6.63 0.82 -11.34
C GLU A 40 5.75 1.93 -11.91
N SER A 41 5.31 1.80 -13.17
CA SER A 41 4.45 2.82 -13.76
C SER A 41 3.08 2.90 -13.07
N THR A 42 2.60 1.80 -12.50
CA THR A 42 1.38 1.81 -11.70
C THR A 42 1.63 2.34 -10.29
N LEU A 43 2.81 2.04 -9.75
CA LEU A 43 3.16 2.40 -8.38
C LEU A 43 3.31 3.91 -8.18
N TYR A 44 3.99 4.62 -9.09
CA TYR A 44 4.32 6.01 -8.85
C TYR A 44 3.10 6.94 -8.70
N PRO A 45 2.02 6.78 -9.48
CA PRO A 45 0.81 7.57 -9.22
C PRO A 45 0.20 7.29 -7.84
N ILE A 46 0.30 6.04 -7.37
CA ILE A 46 -0.20 5.68 -6.04
C ILE A 46 0.62 6.38 -4.96
N LEU A 47 1.95 6.35 -5.07
CA LEU A 47 2.83 7.01 -4.11
C LEU A 47 2.55 8.51 -4.07
N ARG A 48 2.34 9.13 -5.23
CA ARG A 48 2.04 10.56 -5.30
C ARG A 48 0.73 10.90 -4.60
N ARG A 49 -0.30 10.09 -4.85
CA ARG A 49 -1.60 10.32 -4.22
C ARG A 49 -1.55 10.14 -2.70
N LEU A 50 -0.84 9.11 -2.24
CA LEU A 50 -0.72 8.87 -0.80
C LEU A 50 0.07 9.98 -0.12
N GLU A 51 1.06 10.53 -0.81
CA GLU A 51 1.79 11.67 -0.28
C GLU A 51 0.88 12.89 -0.17
N GLU A 52 0.07 13.15 -1.19
CA GLU A 52 -0.84 14.29 -1.22
C GLU A 52 -1.84 14.26 -0.08
N VAL A 53 -2.29 13.09 0.30
CA VAL A 53 -3.24 12.96 1.41
C VAL A 53 -2.54 12.75 2.76
N GLY A 54 -1.21 12.83 2.79
CA GLY A 54 -0.46 12.80 4.04
C GLY A 54 -0.27 11.42 4.64
N GLN A 55 -0.45 10.36 3.87
CA GLN A 55 -0.31 8.99 4.38
C GLN A 55 1.11 8.45 4.25
N LEU A 56 1.95 9.13 3.50
CA LEU A 56 3.39 8.88 3.47
C LEU A 56 4.14 10.18 3.22
N THR A 57 5.45 10.16 3.49
CA THR A 57 6.35 11.25 3.15
C THR A 57 7.47 10.73 2.29
N VAL A 58 8.16 11.64 1.61
CA VAL A 58 9.23 11.32 0.66
C VAL A 58 10.50 12.05 1.09
N TYR A 59 11.63 11.38 0.98
CA TYR A 59 12.93 12.01 1.16
C TYR A 59 13.91 11.36 0.18
N SER A 60 15.01 12.04 -0.09
CA SER A 60 16.01 11.54 -1.02
C SER A 60 17.30 11.19 -0.28
N VAL A 61 17.93 10.11 -0.72
CA VAL A 61 19.21 9.66 -0.17
C VAL A 61 20.15 9.47 -1.35
N GLU A 62 21.40 9.94 -1.20
CA GLU A 62 22.41 9.70 -2.21
C GLU A 62 22.84 8.24 -2.17
N HIS A 63 22.85 7.61 -3.35
CA HIS A 63 23.24 6.22 -3.48
C HIS A 63 24.03 6.06 -4.78
N SER A 64 25.31 5.72 -4.66
CA SER A 64 26.22 5.56 -5.80
C SER A 64 26.20 6.78 -6.73
N GLY A 65 26.26 7.98 -6.15
CA GLY A 65 26.31 9.22 -6.90
C GLY A 65 24.98 9.70 -7.46
N ARG A 66 23.87 9.03 -7.13
CA ARG A 66 22.53 9.39 -7.58
C ARG A 66 21.61 9.57 -6.38
N LEU A 67 20.61 10.43 -6.53
CA LEU A 67 19.58 10.58 -5.53
C LEU A 67 18.52 9.50 -5.72
N ARG A 68 18.22 8.79 -4.64
CA ARG A 68 17.17 7.77 -4.63
C ARG A 68 16.07 8.26 -3.70
N LYS A 69 14.82 8.26 -4.19
CA LYS A 69 13.68 8.65 -3.37
C LYS A 69 13.26 7.49 -2.48
N TYR A 70 13.15 7.79 -1.19
CA TYR A 70 12.63 6.87 -0.20
C TYR A 70 11.30 7.37 0.31
N TYR A 71 10.47 6.44 0.73
CA TYR A 71 9.12 6.71 1.18
C TYR A 71 8.95 6.17 2.59
N ARG A 72 8.26 6.94 3.43
CA ARG A 72 8.05 6.60 4.83
C ARG A 72 6.57 6.74 5.16
N ILE A 73 5.99 5.74 5.82
CA ILE A 73 4.60 5.80 6.24
C ILE A 73 4.44 6.80 7.39
N THR A 74 3.30 7.48 7.42
CA THR A 74 2.96 8.44 8.47
C THR A 74 1.96 7.83 9.44
N PRO A 75 1.69 8.49 10.59
CA PRO A 75 0.61 8.04 11.48
C PRO A 75 -0.73 7.92 10.76
N ALA A 76 -1.02 8.82 9.81
CA ALA A 76 -2.25 8.73 9.01
C ALA A 76 -2.26 7.47 8.14
N GLY A 77 -1.10 7.10 7.59
CA GLY A 77 -0.98 5.86 6.82
C GLY A 77 -1.20 4.63 7.69
N LEU A 78 -0.63 4.63 8.90
CA LEU A 78 -0.85 3.54 9.84
C LEU A 78 -2.32 3.42 10.25
N ALA A 79 -2.98 4.56 10.45
CA ALA A 79 -4.40 4.56 10.78
C ALA A 79 -5.23 3.95 9.65
N ARG A 80 -4.86 4.23 8.41
CA ARG A 80 -5.55 3.63 7.25
C ARG A 80 -5.39 2.11 7.23
N LEU A 81 -4.19 1.60 7.54
CA LEU A 81 -3.98 0.16 7.61
C LEU A 81 -4.84 -0.48 8.69
N ASN A 82 -4.94 0.18 9.86
CA ASN A 82 -5.76 -0.34 10.94
C ASN A 82 -7.24 -0.34 10.57
N ALA A 83 -7.71 0.71 9.89
CA ALA A 83 -9.09 0.76 9.41
C ALA A 83 -9.37 -0.36 8.42
N PHE A 84 -8.44 -0.61 7.49
CA PHE A 84 -8.57 -1.69 6.53
C PHE A 84 -8.71 -3.04 7.25
N ALA A 85 -7.90 -3.28 8.28
CA ALA A 85 -7.93 -4.53 9.02
C ALA A 85 -9.31 -4.75 9.67
N GLN A 86 -9.91 -3.69 10.21
CA GLN A 86 -11.23 -3.80 10.83
C GLN A 86 -12.32 -4.04 9.79
N GLU A 87 -12.26 -3.32 8.68
CA GLU A 87 -13.21 -3.51 7.58
C GLU A 87 -13.13 -4.92 7.02
N TRP A 88 -11.93 -5.47 6.91
CA TRP A 88 -11.75 -6.81 6.40
C TRP A 88 -12.36 -7.86 7.31
N LYS A 89 -12.26 -7.69 8.62
CA LYS A 89 -12.89 -8.59 9.57
C LYS A 89 -14.41 -8.62 9.40
N GLU A 90 -15.01 -7.45 9.18
CA GLU A 90 -16.44 -7.37 8.92
C GLU A 90 -16.80 -8.07 7.61
N MET A 91 -16.00 -7.85 6.57
CA MET A 91 -16.21 -8.50 5.27
C MET A 91 -16.15 -10.02 5.40
N MET A 92 -15.22 -10.53 6.19
CA MET A 92 -15.08 -11.97 6.38
C MET A 92 -16.32 -12.58 7.06
N ARG A 93 -16.92 -11.87 8.00
CA ARG A 93 -18.16 -12.36 8.63
C ARG A 93 -19.30 -12.39 7.62
N ILE A 94 -19.39 -11.36 6.78
CA ILE A 94 -20.41 -11.32 5.72
C ILE A 94 -20.17 -12.44 4.72
N TYR A 95 -18.92 -12.66 4.34
CA TYR A 95 -18.54 -13.73 3.43
C TYR A 95 -18.98 -15.09 3.97
N GLN A 96 -18.70 -15.34 5.24
CA GLN A 96 -19.06 -16.61 5.84
C GLN A 96 -20.57 -16.82 5.89
N PHE A 97 -21.34 -15.76 6.13
CA PHE A 97 -22.79 -15.82 6.07
C PHE A 97 -23.28 -16.14 4.67
N ALA A 98 -22.70 -15.45 3.67
CA ALA A 98 -23.17 -15.55 2.28
C ALA A 98 -22.80 -16.88 1.63
N ILE A 99 -21.60 -17.39 1.93
CA ILE A 99 -21.06 -18.58 1.25
C ILE A 99 -21.01 -19.79 2.17
N GLY A 100 -20.61 -19.58 3.42
CA GLY A 100 -20.37 -20.68 4.35
C GLY A 100 -21.61 -21.35 4.91
N GLY A 101 -22.77 -20.79 4.71
CA GLY A 101 -24.02 -21.41 5.10
C GLY A 101 -24.31 -21.41 6.59
N LYS A 102 -23.60 -20.60 7.34
CA LYS A 102 -23.90 -20.57 8.79
C LYS A 102 -23.79 -19.16 9.32
#